data_3e364b915d640f8a65cdba6b107c4577
#
_entry.id   3e364b915d640f8a65cdba6b107c4577
#
_cell.length_a   1.000
_cell.length_b   1.000
_cell.length_c   1.000
_cell.angle_alpha   90.00
_cell.angle_beta   90.00
_cell.angle_gamma   90.00
#
_symmetry.space_group_name_H-M   'P 1'
#
loop_
_entity.id
_entity.type
_entity.pdbx_description
1 polymer ?
#
loop_
_entity_poly.entity_id
_entity_poly.type
_entity_poly.pdbx_seq_one_letter_code
_entity_poly.pdbx_strand_id
1 'polypeptide(L)' 'VIVVPCVSADGKPTKSGIATLSALKSGASTPKAVAEITGNALFRVRSGLRELVNAGFVKQVDDNYQLTPEGSKLVP' A
#
# COMPACT_ATOMS: atom_id res chain seq x y z
N VAL A 1 -18.25 -2.62 10.16
CA VAL A 1 -16.85 -2.15 10.20
C VAL A 1 -16.54 -1.48 8.87
N ILE A 2 -16.17 -0.22 8.94
CA ILE A 2 -15.82 0.53 7.74
C ILE A 2 -14.31 0.34 7.51
N VAL A 3 -13.98 -0.32 6.41
CA VAL A 3 -12.58 -0.42 5.97
C VAL A 3 -12.32 0.75 5.04
N VAL A 4 -11.35 1.59 5.38
CA VAL A 4 -10.97 2.69 4.51
C VAL A 4 -10.23 2.11 3.32
N PRO A 5 -10.75 2.24 2.08
CA PRO A 5 -10.09 1.67 0.92
C PRO A 5 -8.79 2.41 0.62
N CYS A 6 -7.80 1.68 0.14
CA CYS A 6 -6.54 2.28 -0.30
C CYS A 6 -6.64 2.81 -1.73
N VAL A 7 -7.62 2.35 -2.48
CA VAL A 7 -7.84 2.79 -3.86
C VAL A 7 -9.30 3.20 -3.98
N SER A 8 -9.53 4.38 -4.54
CA SER A 8 -10.89 4.88 -4.74
C SER A 8 -11.54 4.22 -5.95
N ALA A 9 -12.85 4.48 -6.12
CA ALA A 9 -13.62 3.88 -7.21
C ALA A 9 -13.11 4.24 -8.60
N ASP A 10 -12.41 5.37 -8.73
CA ASP A 10 -11.83 5.81 -10.01
C ASP A 10 -10.43 5.25 -10.25
N GLY A 11 -9.95 4.35 -9.40
CA GLY A 11 -8.66 3.70 -9.54
C GLY A 11 -7.48 4.50 -9.00
N LYS A 12 -7.72 5.61 -8.33
CA LYS A 12 -6.65 6.43 -7.75
C LYS A 12 -6.45 6.08 -6.28
N PRO A 13 -5.20 6.13 -5.77
CA PRO A 13 -4.97 5.83 -4.36
C PRO A 13 -5.57 6.92 -3.46
N THR A 14 -6.10 6.49 -2.33
CA THR A 14 -6.59 7.39 -1.27
C THR A 14 -5.41 7.82 -0.40
N LYS A 15 -5.67 8.66 0.61
CA LYS A 15 -4.63 9.03 1.58
C LYS A 15 -4.01 7.80 2.23
N SER A 16 -4.83 6.80 2.59
CA SER A 16 -4.33 5.55 3.16
C SER A 16 -3.44 4.80 2.17
N GLY A 17 -3.81 4.81 0.90
CA GLY A 17 -3.01 4.20 -0.15
C GLY A 17 -1.67 4.91 -0.31
N ILE A 18 -1.68 6.24 -0.34
CA ILE A 18 -0.45 7.02 -0.46
C ILE A 18 0.47 6.77 0.73
N ALA A 19 -0.08 6.71 1.96
CA ALA A 19 0.72 6.42 3.15
C ALA A 19 1.39 5.04 3.04
N THR A 20 0.67 4.03 2.54
CA THR A 20 1.22 2.69 2.34
C THR A 20 2.32 2.71 1.28
N LEU A 21 2.09 3.40 0.16
CA LEU A 21 3.10 3.52 -0.90
C LEU A 21 4.34 4.24 -0.38
N SER A 22 4.18 5.30 0.40
CA SER A 22 5.30 6.02 1.00
C SER A 22 6.11 5.12 1.93
N ALA A 23 5.44 4.29 2.72
CA ALA A 23 6.11 3.34 3.60
C ALA A 23 6.94 2.34 2.79
N LEU A 24 6.40 1.83 1.68
CA LEU A 24 7.14 0.94 0.80
C LEU A 24 8.35 1.65 0.19
N LYS A 25 8.20 2.91 -0.20
CA LYS A 25 9.30 3.68 -0.76
C LYS A 25 10.40 3.92 0.26
N SER A 26 10.05 4.05 1.54
CA SER A 26 11.04 4.27 2.59
C SER A 26 11.81 3.01 3.00
N GLY A 27 11.47 1.87 2.41
CA GLY A 27 12.20 0.63 2.62
C GLY A 27 11.39 -0.51 3.21
N ALA A 28 10.16 -0.26 3.63
CA ALA A 28 9.29 -1.34 4.12
C ALA A 28 8.97 -2.29 2.97
N SER A 29 9.01 -3.57 3.24
CA SER A 29 8.69 -4.57 2.21
C SER A 29 7.66 -5.60 2.70
N THR A 30 7.36 -5.63 3.99
CA THR A 30 6.39 -6.57 4.56
C THR A 30 5.20 -5.81 5.13
N PRO A 31 4.03 -6.46 5.22
CA PRO A 31 2.87 -5.82 5.85
C PRO A 31 3.16 -5.36 7.27
N LYS A 32 3.93 -6.13 8.02
CA LYS A 32 4.28 -5.76 9.39
C LYS A 32 5.09 -4.47 9.44
N ALA A 33 6.09 -4.34 8.56
CA ALA A 33 6.91 -3.14 8.51
C ALA A 33 6.08 -1.92 8.10
N VAL A 34 5.18 -2.07 7.13
CA VAL A 34 4.27 -1.02 6.73
C VAL A 34 3.35 -0.62 7.89
N ALA A 35 2.83 -1.60 8.61
CA ALA A 35 1.97 -1.34 9.77
C ALA A 35 2.71 -0.53 10.84
N GLU A 36 3.97 -0.85 11.10
CA GLU A 36 4.77 -0.12 12.07
C GLU A 36 5.03 1.33 11.64
N ILE A 37 5.30 1.54 10.35
CA ILE A 37 5.58 2.89 9.82
C ILE A 37 4.32 3.74 9.79
N THR A 38 3.20 3.18 9.35
CA THR A 38 1.96 3.93 9.18
C THR A 38 1.13 4.01 10.45
N GLY A 39 1.39 3.14 11.43
CA GLY A 39 0.59 3.06 12.64
C GLY A 39 -0.76 2.39 12.45
N ASN A 40 -0.99 1.76 11.32
CA ASN A 40 -2.25 1.08 11.03
C ASN A 40 -2.23 -0.37 11.51
N ALA A 41 -3.42 -0.92 11.72
CA ALA A 41 -3.55 -2.34 12.08
C ALA A 41 -3.09 -3.23 10.92
N LEU A 42 -2.47 -4.36 11.26
CA LEU A 42 -1.89 -5.27 10.27
C LEU A 42 -2.92 -5.73 9.24
N PHE A 43 -4.15 -6.05 9.68
CA PHE A 43 -5.17 -6.53 8.76
C PHE A 43 -5.58 -5.46 7.74
N ARG A 44 -5.57 -4.18 8.14
CA ARG A 44 -5.85 -3.06 7.22
C ARG A 44 -4.72 -2.90 6.21
N VAL A 45 -3.49 -3.05 6.67
CA VAL A 45 -2.32 -2.97 5.79
C VAL A 45 -2.37 -4.07 4.74
N ARG A 46 -2.69 -5.29 5.14
CA ARG A 46 -2.80 -6.41 4.21
C ARG A 46 -3.89 -6.18 3.17
N SER A 47 -5.06 -5.72 3.61
CA SER A 47 -6.16 -5.39 2.69
C SER A 47 -5.77 -4.28 1.72
N GLY A 48 -5.13 -3.23 2.24
CA GLY A 48 -4.69 -2.11 1.43
C GLY A 48 -3.64 -2.51 0.41
N LEU A 49 -2.65 -3.31 0.82
CA LEU A 49 -1.63 -3.80 -0.10
C LEU A 49 -2.25 -4.64 -1.23
N ARG A 50 -3.23 -5.48 -0.90
CA ARG A 50 -3.92 -6.27 -1.92
C ARG A 50 -4.64 -5.38 -2.92
N GLU A 51 -5.31 -4.33 -2.46
CA GLU A 51 -5.97 -3.38 -3.35
C GLU A 51 -4.94 -2.67 -4.25
N LEU A 52 -3.80 -2.27 -3.69
CA LEU A 52 -2.76 -1.61 -4.46
C LEU A 52 -2.13 -2.54 -5.49
N VAL A 53 -1.98 -3.82 -5.16
CA VAL A 53 -1.51 -4.82 -6.14
C VAL A 53 -2.51 -4.93 -7.29
N ASN A 54 -3.80 -5.03 -6.97
CA ASN A 54 -4.83 -5.12 -7.99
C ASN A 54 -4.91 -3.89 -8.88
N ALA A 55 -4.58 -2.72 -8.32
CA ALA A 55 -4.58 -1.47 -9.09
C ALA A 55 -3.28 -1.26 -9.88
N GLY A 56 -2.27 -2.09 -9.68
CA GLY A 56 -1.02 -1.99 -10.42
C GLY A 56 0.02 -1.07 -9.81
N PHE A 57 -0.19 -0.57 -8.59
CA PHE A 57 0.77 0.33 -7.94
C PHE A 57 1.82 -0.41 -7.10
N VAL A 58 1.55 -1.66 -6.79
CA VAL A 58 2.42 -2.50 -5.97
C VAL A 58 2.45 -3.88 -6.59
N LYS A 59 3.59 -4.56 -6.47
CA LYS A 59 3.69 -5.98 -6.85
C LYS A 59 4.09 -6.78 -5.62
N GLN A 60 3.61 -8.01 -5.56
CA GLN A 60 3.98 -8.95 -4.51
C GLN A 60 5.02 -9.93 -5.06
N VAL A 61 6.12 -10.09 -4.33
CA VAL A 61 7.16 -11.07 -4.65
C VAL A 61 7.37 -11.89 -3.37
N ASP A 62 6.91 -13.14 -3.37
CA ASP A 62 6.89 -14.01 -2.20
C ASP A 62 6.11 -13.31 -1.06
N ASP A 63 6.75 -13.06 0.07
CA ASP A 63 6.12 -12.38 1.19
C ASP A 63 6.38 -10.88 1.20
N ASN A 64 7.05 -10.36 0.18
CA ASN A 64 7.44 -8.96 0.10
C ASN A 64 6.56 -8.21 -0.88
N TYR A 65 6.44 -6.90 -0.66
CA TYR A 65 5.71 -6.00 -1.53
C TYR A 65 6.66 -4.91 -2.01
N GLN A 66 6.57 -4.56 -3.27
CA GLN A 66 7.43 -3.55 -3.89
C GLN A 66 6.59 -2.58 -4.71
N LEU A 67 7.05 -1.33 -4.78
CA LEU A 67 6.41 -0.34 -5.65
C LEU A 67 6.68 -0.70 -7.11
N THR A 68 5.63 -0.57 -7.92
CA THR A 68 5.78 -0.58 -9.37
C THR A 68 6.17 0.83 -9.83
N PRO A 69 6.61 1.01 -11.10
CA PRO A 69 6.86 2.35 -11.62
C PRO A 69 5.65 3.27 -11.49
N GLU A 70 4.44 2.74 -11.70
CA GLU A 70 3.20 3.52 -11.54
C GLU A 70 3.01 3.95 -10.09
N GLY A 71 3.24 3.04 -9.13
CA GLY A 71 3.12 3.38 -7.71
C GLY A 71 4.18 4.38 -7.28
N SER A 72 5.39 4.24 -7.79
CA SER A 72 6.50 5.14 -7.45
C SER A 72 6.24 6.58 -7.90
N LYS A 73 5.49 6.77 -8.98
CA LYS A 73 5.16 8.11 -9.48
C LYS A 73 4.19 8.86 -8.57
N LEU A 74 3.46 8.15 -7.72
CA LEU A 74 2.42 8.74 -6.87
C LEU A 74 2.97 9.27 -5.55
N VAL A 75 4.20 8.95 -5.21
CA VAL A 75 4.84 9.40 -3.98
C VAL A 75 6.13 10.14 -4.32
N PRO A 76 6.42 11.22 -3.58
CA PRO A 76 7.63 12.00 -3.81
C PRO A 76 8.90 11.21 -3.54
#